data_d69920068ab43d696902c7964eb0740c
#
_entry.id   d69920068ab43d696902c7964eb0740c
#
_cell.length_a   1.000
_cell.length_b   1.000
_cell.length_c   1.000
_cell.angle_alpha   90.00
_cell.angle_beta   90.00
_cell.angle_gamma   90.00
#
_symmetry.space_group_name_H-M   'P 1'
#
loop_
_entity.id
_entity.type
_entity.pdbx_description
1 polymer ?
#
loop_
_entity_poly.entity_id
_entity_poly.type
_entity_poly.pdbx_seq_one_letter_code
_entity_poly.pdbx_strand_id
1 'polypeptide(L)'
;MTNTSIPSKLQIPETLAAGPGPGNTDARVLAAYANAGLADHMQADVLRGMIECKEMLRKVWGTKNTYTFGVAGTGWSGLDCLFSAILPGDTVVTFVNGTFSGIDALTVRMKAASRADLAANSLDPKPANVTLVTVPHGQSVTGDVIETALAANKPTWAVMAHWDTGSGRINDIRAFSDACERHGVMGLVDAVSSLGIEDFDIDDYPGIVGWASCPQKGVLCLPLTYAPVSFSDRYIAHLKANGSSSYVNHPMMEARHWAIHD
;
A
#
# COMPACT_ATOMS: atom_id res chain seq x y z
N MET A 1 19.64 32.43 31.35
CA MET A 1 19.40 31.12 30.75
C MET A 1 18.16 30.54 31.42
N THR A 2 17.01 30.61 30.77
CA THR A 2 15.78 30.04 31.31
C THR A 2 15.88 28.49 31.20
N ASN A 3 15.92 27.85 32.34
CA ASN A 3 15.91 26.40 32.42
C ASN A 3 14.52 25.91 32.01
N THR A 4 14.32 25.67 30.73
CA THR A 4 13.11 25.02 30.20
C THR A 4 13.23 23.54 30.49
N SER A 5 12.77 23.12 31.68
CA SER A 5 12.61 21.71 32.00
C SER A 5 11.63 21.11 30.99
N ILE A 6 12.10 20.19 30.17
CA ILE A 6 11.23 19.39 29.31
C ILE A 6 10.26 18.63 30.25
N PRO A 7 8.94 18.71 30.05
CA PRO A 7 7.99 17.96 30.86
C PRO A 7 8.36 16.47 30.85
N SER A 8 8.54 15.88 32.04
CA SER A 8 9.03 14.50 32.16
C SER A 8 8.05 13.44 31.68
N LYS A 9 6.78 13.78 31.45
CA LYS A 9 5.76 12.92 30.86
C LYS A 9 4.67 13.75 30.19
N LEU A 10 4.35 13.40 28.95
CA LEU A 10 3.11 13.81 28.30
C LEU A 10 1.97 13.01 28.94
N GLN A 11 1.07 13.67 29.65
CA GLN A 11 -0.10 13.02 30.25
C GLN A 11 -1.23 13.00 29.23
N ILE A 12 -1.36 11.89 28.52
CA ILE A 12 -2.50 11.64 27.62
C ILE A 12 -3.43 10.68 28.37
N PRO A 13 -4.73 10.98 28.51
CA PRO A 13 -5.68 10.05 29.10
C PRO A 13 -5.67 8.71 28.35
N GLU A 14 -5.63 7.61 29.09
CA GLU A 14 -5.77 6.30 28.48
C GLU A 14 -7.22 6.14 27.97
N THR A 15 -7.37 5.88 26.68
CA THR A 15 -8.65 5.68 26.02
C THR A 15 -8.65 4.39 25.22
N LEU A 16 -9.78 3.68 25.24
CA LEU A 16 -9.98 2.55 24.34
C LEU A 16 -10.31 3.07 22.95
N ALA A 17 -9.42 2.79 21.99
CA ALA A 17 -9.67 3.12 20.60
C ALA A 17 -10.46 1.99 19.93
N ALA A 18 -11.76 2.20 19.71
CA ALA A 18 -12.67 1.24 19.07
C ALA A 18 -13.02 1.63 17.62
N GLY A 19 -12.16 2.42 16.97
CA GLY A 19 -12.31 2.84 15.58
C GLY A 19 -11.59 1.92 14.59
N PRO A 20 -11.67 2.24 13.29
CA PRO A 20 -11.03 1.43 12.23
C PRO A 20 -9.50 1.53 12.22
N GLY A 21 -8.91 2.22 13.17
CA GLY A 21 -7.47 2.40 13.36
C GLY A 21 -6.99 3.83 13.07
N PRO A 22 -5.83 4.21 13.65
CA PRO A 22 -5.00 3.41 14.54
C PRO A 22 -5.75 2.99 15.82
N GLY A 23 -5.49 1.78 16.31
CA GLY A 23 -6.02 1.26 17.58
C GLY A 23 -4.99 1.31 18.70
N ASN A 24 -5.33 0.75 19.87
CA ASN A 24 -4.39 0.61 20.97
C ASN A 24 -3.33 -0.44 20.61
N THR A 25 -2.07 -0.08 20.81
CA THR A 25 -0.94 -0.98 20.53
C THR A 25 -0.83 -2.04 21.61
N ASP A 26 -0.56 -3.28 21.22
CA ASP A 26 -0.31 -4.40 22.14
C ASP A 26 0.85 -4.09 23.10
N ALA A 27 0.67 -4.43 24.39
CA ALA A 27 1.65 -4.15 25.44
C ALA A 27 3.02 -4.79 25.17
N ARG A 28 3.08 -5.95 24.48
CA ARG A 28 4.33 -6.61 24.08
C ARG A 28 5.12 -5.77 23.09
N VAL A 29 4.43 -5.11 22.18
CA VAL A 29 5.03 -4.20 21.20
C VAL A 29 5.57 -2.95 21.89
N LEU A 30 4.79 -2.34 22.79
CA LEU A 30 5.25 -1.19 23.58
C LEU A 30 6.47 -1.54 24.42
N ALA A 31 6.50 -2.72 25.04
CA ALA A 31 7.66 -3.21 25.80
C ALA A 31 8.89 -3.40 24.88
N ALA A 32 8.71 -3.92 23.68
CA ALA A 32 9.81 -4.06 22.71
C ALA A 32 10.39 -2.69 22.33
N TYR A 33 9.53 -1.69 22.07
CA TYR A 33 9.98 -0.31 21.81
C TYR A 33 10.73 0.31 22.98
N ALA A 34 10.24 0.12 24.21
CA ALA A 34 10.88 0.67 25.40
C ALA A 34 12.26 0.04 25.67
N ASN A 35 12.46 -1.19 25.25
CA ASN A 35 13.71 -1.96 25.45
C ASN A 35 14.60 -1.97 24.21
N ALA A 36 14.22 -1.32 23.13
CA ALA A 36 15.04 -1.20 21.93
C ALA A 36 16.31 -0.40 22.28
N GLY A 37 17.45 -1.05 22.22
CA GLY A 37 18.75 -0.39 22.34
C GLY A 37 19.07 0.41 21.07
N LEU A 38 20.00 1.34 21.17
CA LEU A 38 20.61 1.93 19.98
C LEU A 38 21.46 0.85 19.29
N ALA A 39 21.01 0.42 18.13
CA ALA A 39 21.73 -0.51 17.28
C ALA A 39 22.13 0.19 15.98
N ASP A 40 23.35 -0.06 15.53
CA ASP A 40 23.77 0.35 14.20
C ASP A 40 23.00 -0.49 13.16
N HIS A 41 22.36 0.18 12.21
CA HIS A 41 21.56 -0.47 11.14
C HIS A 41 22.39 -1.44 10.27
N MET A 42 23.72 -1.36 10.30
CA MET A 42 24.63 -2.28 9.60
C MET A 42 25.10 -3.46 10.44
N GLN A 43 24.69 -3.54 11.71
CA GLN A 43 25.06 -4.70 12.55
C GLN A 43 24.40 -5.99 12.05
N ALA A 44 25.15 -7.09 12.12
CA ALA A 44 24.69 -8.39 11.66
C ALA A 44 23.38 -8.85 12.34
N ASP A 45 23.19 -8.53 13.61
CA ASP A 45 21.97 -8.89 14.35
C ASP A 45 20.75 -8.10 13.86
N VAL A 46 20.92 -6.83 13.49
CA VAL A 46 19.84 -6.00 12.91
C VAL A 46 19.46 -6.55 11.54
N LEU A 47 20.43 -6.82 10.67
CA LEU A 47 20.17 -7.40 9.35
C LEU A 47 19.49 -8.77 9.44
N ARG A 48 19.89 -9.60 10.42
CA ARG A 48 19.22 -10.89 10.68
C ARG A 48 17.77 -10.69 11.10
N GLY A 49 17.51 -9.76 12.03
CA GLY A 49 16.15 -9.40 12.43
C GLY A 49 15.29 -8.90 11.27
N MET A 50 15.84 -8.11 10.36
CA MET A 50 15.13 -7.68 9.14
C MET A 50 14.78 -8.86 8.23
N ILE A 51 15.70 -9.82 8.04
CA ILE A 51 15.42 -11.03 7.26
C ILE A 51 14.30 -11.86 7.91
N GLU A 52 14.33 -12.03 9.24
CA GLU A 52 13.27 -12.71 9.98
C GLU A 52 11.92 -11.99 9.84
N CYS A 53 11.90 -10.66 9.96
CA CYS A 53 10.70 -9.84 9.73
C CYS A 53 10.15 -10.04 8.31
N LYS A 54 11.00 -10.07 7.29
CA LYS A 54 10.59 -10.35 5.91
C LYS A 54 9.89 -11.70 5.77
N GLU A 55 10.44 -12.75 6.37
CA GLU A 55 9.81 -14.07 6.34
C GLU A 55 8.48 -14.13 7.12
N MET A 56 8.37 -13.36 8.22
CA MET A 56 7.10 -13.21 8.93
C MET A 56 6.07 -12.44 8.09
N LEU A 57 6.47 -11.38 7.39
CA LEU A 57 5.60 -10.64 6.47
C LEU A 57 5.06 -11.52 5.34
N ARG A 58 5.88 -12.41 4.78
CA ARG A 58 5.40 -13.39 3.79
C ARG A 58 4.29 -14.27 4.33
N LYS A 59 4.40 -14.70 5.59
CA LYS A 59 3.35 -15.49 6.25
C LYS A 59 2.08 -14.68 6.48
N VAL A 60 2.22 -13.40 6.85
CA VAL A 60 1.06 -12.49 7.05
C VAL A 60 0.34 -12.22 5.73
N TRP A 61 1.07 -12.13 4.62
CA TRP A 61 0.51 -11.94 3.29
C TRP A 61 0.05 -13.26 2.61
N GLY A 62 0.40 -14.43 3.16
CA GLY A 62 0.17 -15.72 2.50
C GLY A 62 0.85 -15.78 1.13
N THR A 63 2.19 -15.55 1.08
CA THR A 63 2.87 -15.42 -0.20
C THR A 63 4.28 -15.98 -0.23
N LYS A 64 4.69 -16.39 -1.43
CA LYS A 64 6.06 -16.76 -1.78
C LYS A 64 6.81 -15.63 -2.51
N ASN A 65 6.20 -14.48 -2.74
CA ASN A 65 6.83 -13.35 -3.41
C ASN A 65 8.16 -12.98 -2.76
N THR A 66 9.22 -12.92 -3.56
CA THR A 66 10.57 -12.52 -3.10
C THR A 66 10.57 -11.09 -2.59
N TYR A 67 9.85 -10.21 -3.27
CA TYR A 67 9.79 -8.78 -2.98
C TYR A 67 8.66 -8.48 -1.99
N THR A 68 8.76 -9.04 -0.77
CA THR A 68 7.85 -8.80 0.36
C THR A 68 8.66 -8.20 1.50
N PHE A 69 8.38 -6.95 1.88
CA PHE A 69 9.17 -6.19 2.85
C PHE A 69 8.38 -5.01 3.44
N GLY A 70 9.02 -4.24 4.31
CA GLY A 70 8.45 -3.02 4.90
C GLY A 70 9.06 -1.75 4.30
N VAL A 71 8.23 -0.80 3.91
CA VAL A 71 8.64 0.56 3.51
C VAL A 71 8.58 1.47 4.74
N ALA A 72 9.65 2.22 5.01
CA ALA A 72 9.68 3.13 6.17
C ALA A 72 8.57 4.19 6.08
N GLY A 73 7.79 4.34 7.16
CA GLY A 73 6.75 5.35 7.27
C GLY A 73 5.35 4.79 7.51
N THR A 74 4.34 5.42 6.94
CA THR A 74 2.93 5.07 7.11
C THR A 74 2.41 4.25 5.94
N GLY A 75 1.12 3.86 5.98
CA GLY A 75 0.44 3.27 4.83
C GLY A 75 0.58 4.09 3.54
N TRP A 76 0.64 5.42 3.66
CA TRP A 76 0.90 6.30 2.50
C TRP A 76 2.27 6.05 1.85
N SER A 77 3.30 5.75 2.63
CA SER A 77 4.61 5.39 2.07
C SER A 77 4.54 4.07 1.29
N GLY A 78 3.79 3.09 1.82
CA GLY A 78 3.54 1.83 1.14
C GLY A 78 2.74 2.00 -0.16
N LEU A 79 1.69 2.82 -0.13
CA LEU A 79 0.89 3.13 -1.32
C LEU A 79 1.69 3.93 -2.36
N ASP A 80 2.52 4.89 -1.94
CA ASP A 80 3.42 5.59 -2.87
C ASP A 80 4.43 4.63 -3.51
N CYS A 81 4.96 3.68 -2.73
CA CYS A 81 5.81 2.61 -3.23
C CYS A 81 5.06 1.72 -4.25
N LEU A 82 3.83 1.29 -3.89
CA LEU A 82 2.98 0.46 -4.74
C LEU A 82 2.68 1.14 -6.10
N PHE A 83 2.30 2.41 -6.06
CA PHE A 83 1.94 3.15 -7.27
C PHE A 83 3.15 3.75 -8.00
N SER A 84 4.36 3.54 -7.50
CA SER A 84 5.57 4.14 -8.08
C SER A 84 5.93 3.60 -9.48
N ALA A 85 5.41 2.42 -9.85
CA ALA A 85 5.56 1.87 -11.20
C ALA A 85 4.63 2.53 -12.24
N ILE A 86 3.64 3.30 -11.79
CA ILE A 86 2.79 4.10 -12.68
C ILE A 86 3.58 5.33 -13.12
N LEU A 87 3.69 5.53 -14.42
CA LEU A 87 4.46 6.59 -15.04
C LEU A 87 3.57 7.54 -15.85
N PRO A 88 4.03 8.78 -16.11
CA PRO A 88 3.32 9.71 -16.98
C PRO A 88 3.01 9.09 -18.35
N GLY A 89 1.73 9.09 -18.71
CA GLY A 89 1.24 8.52 -19.97
C GLY A 89 0.71 7.09 -19.87
N ASP A 90 0.91 6.39 -18.74
CA ASP A 90 0.30 5.08 -18.51
C ASP A 90 -1.23 5.19 -18.47
N THR A 91 -1.91 4.22 -19.08
CA THR A 91 -3.37 4.12 -19.01
C THR A 91 -3.77 3.39 -17.72
N VAL A 92 -4.61 4.04 -16.90
CA VAL A 92 -5.01 3.51 -15.60
C VAL A 92 -6.52 3.54 -15.42
N VAL A 93 -7.09 2.46 -14.90
CA VAL A 93 -8.44 2.44 -14.34
C VAL A 93 -8.34 2.38 -12.82
N THR A 94 -9.03 3.26 -12.12
CA THR A 94 -9.10 3.23 -10.65
C THR A 94 -10.55 3.22 -10.20
N PHE A 95 -10.86 2.34 -9.24
CA PHE A 95 -12.20 2.14 -8.71
C PHE A 95 -12.37 2.96 -7.42
N VAL A 96 -13.44 3.76 -7.37
CA VAL A 96 -13.71 4.68 -6.25
C VAL A 96 -15.08 4.38 -5.66
N ASN A 97 -15.11 3.98 -4.39
CA ASN A 97 -16.34 3.72 -3.64
C ASN A 97 -16.36 4.35 -2.24
N GLY A 98 -15.35 5.15 -1.91
CA GLY A 98 -15.26 5.84 -0.64
C GLY A 98 -14.12 6.85 -0.57
N THR A 99 -13.77 7.24 0.65
CA THR A 99 -12.77 8.30 0.89
C THR A 99 -11.35 7.86 0.51
N PHE A 100 -10.94 6.66 0.93
CA PHE A 100 -9.56 6.21 0.74
C PHE A 100 -9.30 5.80 -0.70
N SER A 101 -10.20 5.09 -1.33
CA SER A 101 -10.14 4.83 -2.77
C SER A 101 -10.14 6.14 -3.61
N GLY A 102 -10.78 7.19 -3.13
CA GLY A 102 -10.70 8.53 -3.73
C GLY A 102 -9.30 9.17 -3.62
N ILE A 103 -8.60 8.94 -2.48
CA ILE A 103 -7.23 9.43 -2.31
C ILE A 103 -6.24 8.58 -3.14
N ASP A 104 -6.44 7.27 -3.22
CA ASP A 104 -5.67 6.42 -4.14
C ASP A 104 -5.80 6.91 -5.59
N ALA A 105 -7.03 7.20 -6.01
CA ALA A 105 -7.30 7.75 -7.33
C ALA A 105 -6.61 9.10 -7.57
N LEU A 106 -6.53 9.97 -6.56
CA LEU A 106 -5.75 11.21 -6.65
C LEU A 106 -4.26 10.92 -6.81
N THR A 107 -3.71 10.02 -6.00
CA THR A 107 -2.29 9.63 -6.08
C THR A 107 -1.96 9.05 -7.45
N VAL A 108 -2.80 8.16 -7.96
CA VAL A 108 -2.65 7.57 -9.30
C VAL A 108 -2.67 8.67 -10.39
N ARG A 109 -3.60 9.62 -10.31
CA ARG A 109 -3.66 10.75 -11.26
C ARG A 109 -2.38 11.59 -11.22
N MET A 110 -1.83 11.85 -10.03
CA MET A 110 -0.57 12.58 -9.89
C MET A 110 0.61 11.83 -10.52
N LYS A 111 0.66 10.50 -10.38
CA LYS A 111 1.71 9.65 -10.98
C LYS A 111 1.62 9.58 -12.51
N ALA A 112 0.40 9.39 -13.02
CA ALA A 112 0.15 9.27 -14.47
C ALA A 112 0.11 10.60 -15.23
N ALA A 113 0.07 11.74 -14.52
CA ALA A 113 -0.05 13.08 -15.09
C ALA A 113 1.21 13.51 -15.86
N SER A 114 1.00 14.10 -17.02
CA SER A 114 2.04 14.81 -17.76
C SER A 114 2.42 16.14 -17.07
N ARG A 115 3.52 16.76 -17.51
CA ARG A 115 3.88 18.11 -17.08
C ARG A 115 2.78 19.15 -17.37
N ALA A 116 2.05 18.99 -18.46
CA ALA A 116 0.96 19.88 -18.83
C ALA A 116 -0.23 19.74 -17.89
N ASP A 117 -0.59 18.49 -17.51
CA ASP A 117 -1.65 18.23 -16.53
C ASP A 117 -1.33 18.83 -15.16
N LEU A 118 -0.09 18.64 -14.68
CA LEU A 118 0.38 19.21 -13.42
C LEU A 118 0.45 20.76 -13.46
N ALA A 119 0.80 21.34 -14.59
CA ALA A 119 0.79 22.81 -14.77
C ALA A 119 -0.63 23.39 -14.76
N ALA A 120 -1.61 22.63 -15.27
CA ALA A 120 -3.02 23.03 -15.24
C ALA A 120 -3.62 22.96 -13.82
N ASN A 121 -3.32 21.91 -13.07
CA ASN A 121 -3.71 21.78 -11.65
C ASN A 121 -2.74 20.82 -10.94
N SER A 122 -1.83 21.35 -10.15
CA SER A 122 -0.82 20.56 -9.45
C SER A 122 -1.34 19.76 -8.25
N LEU A 123 -2.50 20.13 -7.70
CA LEU A 123 -3.09 19.47 -6.53
C LEU A 123 -4.12 18.40 -6.89
N ASP A 124 -4.76 18.54 -8.04
CA ASP A 124 -5.78 17.61 -8.54
C ASP A 124 -5.73 17.52 -10.08
N PRO A 125 -4.63 16.97 -10.65
CA PRO A 125 -4.52 16.83 -12.09
C PRO A 125 -5.59 15.86 -12.62
N LYS A 126 -6.05 16.09 -13.85
CA LYS A 126 -7.07 15.26 -14.51
C LYS A 126 -6.54 14.75 -15.85
N PRO A 127 -5.52 13.90 -15.84
CA PRO A 127 -4.94 13.34 -17.04
C PRO A 127 -5.97 12.47 -17.79
N ALA A 128 -6.05 12.61 -19.10
CA ALA A 128 -7.03 11.89 -19.93
C ALA A 128 -6.81 10.36 -19.97
N ASN A 129 -5.61 9.91 -19.59
CA ASN A 129 -5.22 8.50 -19.54
C ASN A 129 -5.62 7.79 -18.22
N VAL A 130 -6.28 8.49 -17.29
CA VAL A 130 -6.78 7.89 -16.04
C VAL A 130 -8.31 7.92 -16.04
N THR A 131 -8.91 6.73 -16.00
CA THR A 131 -10.36 6.56 -15.89
C THR A 131 -10.76 6.28 -14.44
N LEU A 132 -11.61 7.14 -13.88
CA LEU A 132 -12.23 6.93 -12.57
C LEU A 132 -13.55 6.17 -12.74
N VAL A 133 -13.65 5.00 -12.15
CA VAL A 133 -14.89 4.21 -12.09
C VAL A 133 -15.50 4.38 -10.70
N THR A 134 -16.44 5.31 -10.59
CA THR A 134 -17.04 5.64 -9.30
C THR A 134 -18.37 4.91 -9.13
N VAL A 135 -18.52 4.18 -8.03
CA VAL A 135 -19.79 3.64 -7.58
C VAL A 135 -20.37 4.50 -6.45
N PRO A 136 -21.70 4.48 -6.24
CA PRO A 136 -22.30 5.26 -5.17
C PRO A 136 -21.71 4.93 -3.80
N HIS A 137 -21.54 5.96 -2.95
CA HIS A 137 -21.03 5.78 -1.59
C HIS A 137 -21.86 4.73 -0.82
N GLY A 138 -21.18 3.82 -0.13
CA GLY A 138 -21.83 2.72 0.58
C GLY A 138 -22.15 1.49 -0.29
N GLN A 139 -21.73 1.48 -1.55
CA GLN A 139 -21.78 0.30 -2.42
C GLN A 139 -20.39 -0.28 -2.63
N SER A 140 -20.31 -1.59 -2.87
CA SER A 140 -19.09 -2.28 -3.24
C SER A 140 -18.87 -2.20 -4.76
N VAL A 141 -17.61 -2.23 -5.18
CA VAL A 141 -17.25 -2.46 -6.57
C VAL A 141 -17.46 -3.94 -6.87
N THR A 142 -18.38 -4.25 -7.78
CA THR A 142 -18.76 -5.62 -8.15
C THR A 142 -18.00 -6.12 -9.37
N GLY A 143 -18.00 -7.45 -9.59
CA GLY A 143 -17.36 -8.07 -10.75
C GLY A 143 -17.84 -7.51 -12.09
N ASP A 144 -19.13 -7.22 -12.24
CA ASP A 144 -19.69 -6.65 -13.48
C ASP A 144 -19.15 -5.24 -13.77
N VAL A 145 -19.01 -4.41 -12.73
CA VAL A 145 -18.43 -3.08 -12.84
C VAL A 145 -16.96 -3.16 -13.27
N ILE A 146 -16.21 -4.09 -12.63
CA ILE A 146 -14.80 -4.31 -12.93
C ILE A 146 -14.63 -4.78 -14.38
N GLU A 147 -15.33 -5.83 -14.77
CA GLU A 147 -15.27 -6.42 -16.12
C GLU A 147 -15.58 -5.38 -17.20
N THR A 148 -16.68 -4.64 -17.02
CA THR A 148 -17.09 -3.60 -17.97
C THR A 148 -16.02 -2.52 -18.11
N ALA A 149 -15.44 -2.08 -17.00
CA ALA A 149 -14.44 -1.02 -17.00
C ALA A 149 -13.13 -1.45 -17.67
N LEU A 150 -12.62 -2.65 -17.36
CA LEU A 150 -11.38 -3.14 -17.95
C LEU A 150 -11.53 -3.46 -19.44
N ALA A 151 -12.63 -4.07 -19.85
CA ALA A 151 -12.92 -4.33 -21.26
C ALA A 151 -12.99 -3.06 -22.10
N ALA A 152 -13.64 -2.01 -21.58
CA ALA A 152 -13.82 -0.75 -22.28
C ALA A 152 -12.52 0.06 -22.41
N ASN A 153 -11.67 0.08 -21.37
CA ASN A 153 -10.51 0.97 -21.29
C ASN A 153 -9.18 0.30 -21.65
N LYS A 154 -9.07 -1.03 -21.54
CA LYS A 154 -7.85 -1.81 -21.78
C LYS A 154 -6.60 -1.16 -21.14
N PRO A 155 -6.61 -0.87 -19.83
CA PRO A 155 -5.54 -0.11 -19.21
C PRO A 155 -4.28 -0.95 -19.00
N THR A 156 -3.14 -0.30 -18.79
CA THR A 156 -1.91 -0.94 -18.31
C THR A 156 -2.08 -1.35 -16.84
N TRP A 157 -2.68 -0.46 -16.03
CA TRP A 157 -2.86 -0.63 -14.60
C TRP A 157 -4.32 -0.53 -14.18
N ALA A 158 -4.71 -1.34 -13.23
CA ALA A 158 -5.97 -1.17 -12.51
C ALA A 158 -5.70 -1.05 -11.01
N VAL A 159 -6.39 -0.14 -10.32
CA VAL A 159 -6.19 0.14 -8.89
C VAL A 159 -7.51 0.00 -8.15
N MET A 160 -7.51 -0.73 -7.04
CA MET A 160 -8.67 -0.90 -6.18
C MET A 160 -8.26 -1.00 -4.71
N ALA A 161 -8.99 -0.33 -3.81
CA ALA A 161 -8.93 -0.63 -2.39
C ALA A 161 -9.69 -1.93 -2.12
N HIS A 162 -9.10 -2.89 -1.36
CA HIS A 162 -9.82 -4.09 -0.93
C HIS A 162 -10.98 -3.72 0.00
N TRP A 163 -10.67 -2.96 1.05
CA TRP A 163 -11.65 -2.37 1.95
C TRP A 163 -11.52 -0.86 1.95
N ASP A 164 -12.58 -0.14 1.61
CA ASP A 164 -12.59 1.31 1.83
C ASP A 164 -13.20 1.63 3.19
N THR A 165 -12.34 2.06 4.11
CA THR A 165 -12.73 2.42 5.49
C THR A 165 -13.77 3.54 5.53
N GLY A 166 -13.71 4.48 4.58
CA GLY A 166 -14.62 5.63 4.52
C GLY A 166 -16.06 5.24 4.16
N SER A 167 -16.22 4.19 3.33
CA SER A 167 -17.54 3.64 2.97
C SER A 167 -17.94 2.43 3.83
N GLY A 168 -16.98 1.81 4.53
CA GLY A 168 -17.19 0.58 5.28
C GLY A 168 -17.50 -0.63 4.38
N ARG A 169 -17.03 -0.63 3.14
CA ARG A 169 -17.34 -1.67 2.15
C ARG A 169 -16.09 -2.47 1.75
N ILE A 170 -16.36 -3.76 1.54
CA ILE A 170 -15.40 -4.72 0.96
C ILE A 170 -15.67 -4.78 -0.53
N ASN A 171 -14.62 -4.70 -1.34
CA ASN A 171 -14.68 -4.85 -2.79
C ASN A 171 -14.30 -6.28 -3.21
N ASP A 172 -14.78 -6.72 -4.35
CA ASP A 172 -14.57 -8.08 -4.84
C ASP A 172 -13.18 -8.22 -5.49
N ILE A 173 -12.16 -8.50 -4.65
CA ILE A 173 -10.78 -8.69 -5.14
C ILE A 173 -10.62 -9.97 -5.95
N ARG A 174 -11.48 -11.00 -5.77
CA ARG A 174 -11.45 -12.19 -6.60
C ARG A 174 -11.82 -11.83 -8.03
N ALA A 175 -12.99 -11.21 -8.22
CA ALA A 175 -13.40 -10.74 -9.53
C ALA A 175 -12.42 -9.75 -10.15
N PHE A 176 -11.80 -8.89 -9.31
CA PHE A 176 -10.77 -7.95 -9.76
C PHE A 176 -9.52 -8.66 -10.29
N SER A 177 -8.98 -9.62 -9.55
CA SER A 177 -7.84 -10.42 -9.97
C SER A 177 -8.14 -11.16 -11.28
N ASP A 178 -9.26 -11.87 -11.33
CA ASP A 178 -9.65 -12.68 -12.49
C ASP A 178 -9.85 -11.81 -13.74
N ALA A 179 -10.44 -10.63 -13.60
CA ALA A 179 -10.60 -9.69 -14.71
C ALA A 179 -9.24 -9.10 -15.15
N CYS A 180 -8.37 -8.71 -14.22
CA CYS A 180 -7.03 -8.25 -14.54
C CYS A 180 -6.25 -9.29 -15.34
N GLU A 181 -6.32 -10.56 -14.95
CA GLU A 181 -5.65 -11.65 -15.64
C GLU A 181 -6.22 -11.86 -17.05
N ARG A 182 -7.57 -11.93 -17.19
CA ARG A 182 -8.24 -12.09 -18.50
C ARG A 182 -7.90 -10.99 -19.50
N HIS A 183 -7.80 -9.75 -19.01
CA HIS A 183 -7.51 -8.58 -19.86
C HIS A 183 -6.02 -8.26 -19.99
N GLY A 184 -5.13 -9.01 -19.32
CA GLY A 184 -3.69 -8.74 -19.32
C GLY A 184 -3.28 -7.49 -18.56
N VAL A 185 -4.16 -6.96 -17.71
CA VAL A 185 -3.97 -5.76 -16.89
C VAL A 185 -3.16 -6.08 -15.63
N MET A 186 -2.38 -5.14 -15.14
CA MET A 186 -1.66 -5.25 -13.87
C MET A 186 -2.49 -4.65 -12.74
N GLY A 187 -3.04 -5.52 -11.86
CA GLY A 187 -3.83 -5.10 -10.71
C GLY A 187 -2.96 -4.64 -9.54
N LEU A 188 -3.31 -3.52 -8.91
CA LEU A 188 -2.69 -3.00 -7.68
C LEU A 188 -3.77 -2.85 -6.61
N VAL A 189 -3.48 -3.32 -5.38
CA VAL A 189 -4.47 -3.31 -4.29
C VAL A 189 -3.95 -2.58 -3.07
N ASP A 190 -4.74 -1.61 -2.61
CA ASP A 190 -4.67 -1.08 -1.26
C ASP A 190 -5.35 -2.06 -0.29
N ALA A 191 -4.54 -2.72 0.55
CA ALA A 191 -4.96 -3.61 1.61
C ALA A 191 -4.76 -3.00 3.02
N VAL A 192 -4.69 -1.67 3.13
CA VAL A 192 -4.45 -0.95 4.39
C VAL A 192 -5.47 -1.35 5.45
N SER A 193 -6.72 -1.52 5.10
CA SER A 193 -7.79 -1.83 6.05
C SER A 193 -8.16 -3.32 6.13
N SER A 194 -7.57 -4.17 5.29
CA SER A 194 -7.96 -5.60 5.20
C SER A 194 -6.89 -6.56 5.69
N LEU A 195 -5.60 -6.26 5.49
CA LEU A 195 -4.52 -7.15 5.91
C LEU A 195 -4.54 -7.38 7.42
N GLY A 196 -4.55 -8.64 7.82
CA GLY A 196 -4.60 -9.06 9.23
C GLY A 196 -6.00 -9.03 9.87
N ILE A 197 -7.05 -8.65 9.10
CA ILE A 197 -8.46 -8.73 9.50
C ILE A 197 -9.18 -9.75 8.65
N GLU A 198 -8.99 -9.71 7.34
CA GLU A 198 -9.50 -10.70 6.41
C GLU A 198 -8.49 -11.84 6.28
N ASP A 199 -8.99 -13.07 6.16
CA ASP A 199 -8.17 -14.26 5.92
C ASP A 199 -8.05 -14.50 4.41
N PHE A 200 -6.89 -14.18 3.83
CA PHE A 200 -6.61 -14.37 2.42
C PHE A 200 -5.11 -14.52 2.16
N ASP A 201 -4.77 -15.39 1.21
CA ASP A 201 -3.43 -15.52 0.68
C ASP A 201 -3.33 -14.76 -0.64
N ILE A 202 -2.37 -13.81 -0.75
CA ILE A 202 -2.26 -13.02 -1.98
C ILE A 202 -1.79 -13.83 -3.18
N ASP A 203 -1.16 -14.97 -2.98
CA ASP A 203 -0.78 -15.91 -4.05
C ASP A 203 -2.01 -16.47 -4.80
N ASP A 204 -3.20 -16.42 -4.19
CA ASP A 204 -4.46 -16.84 -4.82
C ASP A 204 -5.00 -15.83 -5.84
N TYR A 205 -4.37 -14.65 -5.97
CA TYR A 205 -4.85 -13.55 -6.80
C TYR A 205 -3.82 -13.14 -7.87
N PRO A 206 -3.55 -14.00 -8.88
CA PRO A 206 -2.45 -13.81 -9.84
C PRO A 206 -2.57 -12.57 -10.72
N GLY A 207 -3.78 -12.04 -10.93
CA GLY A 207 -4.01 -10.79 -11.65
C GLY A 207 -3.57 -9.55 -10.87
N ILE A 208 -3.36 -9.67 -9.55
CA ILE A 208 -2.89 -8.57 -8.70
C ILE A 208 -1.39 -8.69 -8.52
N VAL A 209 -0.66 -7.75 -9.07
CA VAL A 209 0.81 -7.79 -9.12
C VAL A 209 1.48 -7.06 -7.97
N GLY A 210 0.74 -6.23 -7.23
CA GLY A 210 1.28 -5.48 -6.11
C GLY A 210 0.25 -5.16 -5.05
N TRP A 211 0.69 -5.19 -3.79
CA TRP A 211 -0.11 -5.00 -2.59
C TRP A 211 0.61 -4.08 -1.60
N ALA A 212 -0.13 -3.21 -0.94
CA ALA A 212 0.38 -2.40 0.15
C ALA A 212 -0.60 -2.35 1.33
N SER A 213 -0.07 -2.24 2.55
CA SER A 213 -0.86 -2.12 3.77
C SER A 213 -0.15 -1.24 4.80
N CYS A 214 -0.64 -1.23 6.02
CA CYS A 214 0.05 -0.61 7.15
C CYS A 214 -0.16 -1.42 8.45
N PRO A 215 0.77 -1.35 9.40
CA PRO A 215 0.67 -2.10 10.64
C PRO A 215 -0.29 -1.46 11.66
N GLN A 216 -0.71 -0.21 11.44
CA GLN A 216 -1.54 0.58 12.36
C GLN A 216 -3.02 0.15 12.38
N LYS A 217 -3.42 -0.76 11.51
CA LYS A 217 -4.78 -1.29 11.33
C LYS A 217 -4.84 -2.75 11.80
N GLY A 218 -5.17 -3.66 10.91
CA GLY A 218 -5.37 -5.08 11.21
C GLY A 218 -4.13 -5.81 11.71
N VAL A 219 -2.93 -5.37 11.35
CA VAL A 219 -1.69 -5.99 11.81
C VAL A 219 -1.31 -5.43 13.18
N LEU A 220 -2.02 -5.86 14.22
CA LEU A 220 -1.76 -5.60 15.65
C LEU A 220 -1.71 -4.12 16.07
N CYS A 221 -2.27 -3.21 15.29
CA CYS A 221 -2.27 -1.77 15.62
C CYS A 221 -0.89 -1.24 16.03
N LEU A 222 0.16 -1.69 15.35
CA LEU A 222 1.53 -1.27 15.64
C LEU A 222 1.69 0.24 15.49
N PRO A 223 2.58 0.88 16.25
CA PRO A 223 2.93 2.28 16.01
C PRO A 223 3.42 2.50 14.58
N LEU A 224 3.39 3.76 14.15
CA LEU A 224 3.94 4.21 12.87
C LEU A 224 5.41 3.83 12.73
N THR A 225 5.74 2.85 11.91
CA THR A 225 7.11 2.40 11.69
C THR A 225 7.41 2.05 10.25
N TYR A 226 6.57 1.21 9.64
CA TYR A 226 6.75 0.74 8.28
C TYR A 226 5.40 0.38 7.65
N ALA A 227 5.36 0.35 6.33
CA ALA A 227 4.22 -0.12 5.55
C ALA A 227 4.59 -1.46 4.88
N PRO A 228 3.92 -2.58 5.20
CA PRO A 228 4.18 -3.84 4.52
C PRO A 228 3.70 -3.78 3.08
N VAL A 229 4.56 -4.22 2.17
CA VAL A 229 4.28 -4.33 0.73
C VAL A 229 4.67 -5.72 0.21
N SER A 230 4.03 -6.14 -0.87
CA SER A 230 4.41 -7.35 -1.59
C SER A 230 4.23 -7.16 -3.10
N PHE A 231 5.22 -7.59 -3.88
CA PHE A 231 5.25 -7.44 -5.33
C PHE A 231 5.55 -8.77 -6.00
N SER A 232 4.80 -9.10 -7.04
CA SER A 232 5.05 -10.25 -7.90
C SER A 232 6.26 -10.02 -8.82
N ASP A 233 6.82 -11.10 -9.36
CA ASP A 233 7.89 -11.00 -10.35
C ASP A 233 7.47 -10.22 -11.60
N ARG A 234 6.18 -10.27 -11.98
CA ARG A 234 5.63 -9.50 -13.11
C ARG A 234 5.70 -7.98 -12.84
N TYR A 235 5.39 -7.54 -11.62
CA TYR A 235 5.54 -6.13 -11.23
C TYR A 235 7.01 -5.69 -11.30
N ILE A 236 7.91 -6.50 -10.75
CA ILE A 236 9.35 -6.19 -10.71
C ILE A 236 9.94 -6.18 -12.12
N ALA A 237 9.55 -7.11 -12.99
CA ALA A 237 9.97 -7.12 -14.39
C ALA A 237 9.53 -5.84 -15.11
N HIS A 238 8.29 -5.39 -14.90
CA HIS A 238 7.79 -4.13 -15.46
C HIS A 238 8.59 -2.93 -14.92
N LEU A 239 8.82 -2.88 -13.61
CA LEU A 239 9.59 -1.80 -12.97
C LEU A 239 11.04 -1.72 -13.49
N LYS A 240 11.70 -2.86 -13.70
CA LYS A 240 13.04 -2.93 -14.29
C LYS A 240 13.08 -2.39 -15.71
N ALA A 241 12.05 -2.67 -16.49
CA ALA A 241 11.97 -2.25 -17.89
C ALA A 241 11.64 -0.76 -18.05
N ASN A 242 10.81 -0.20 -17.18
CA ASN A 242 10.22 1.12 -17.36
C ASN A 242 10.66 2.18 -16.32
N GLY A 243 11.15 1.74 -15.16
CA GLY A 243 11.56 2.62 -14.07
C GLY A 243 10.45 2.91 -13.05
N SER A 244 10.69 3.91 -12.19
CA SER A 244 9.82 4.30 -11.09
C SER A 244 9.61 5.81 -11.05
N SER A 245 8.42 6.25 -10.66
CA SER A 245 8.10 7.65 -10.41
C SER A 245 8.53 8.14 -9.02
N SER A 246 9.06 7.26 -8.17
CA SER A 246 9.56 7.60 -6.83
C SER A 246 11.01 7.14 -6.67
N TYR A 247 11.86 7.99 -6.09
CA TYR A 247 13.21 7.61 -5.68
C TYR A 247 13.21 7.05 -4.25
N VAL A 248 12.60 7.77 -3.31
CA VAL A 248 12.62 7.42 -1.87
C VAL A 248 11.86 6.13 -1.61
N ASN A 249 10.68 5.97 -2.21
CA ASN A 249 9.86 4.77 -2.09
C ASN A 249 9.98 3.87 -3.34
N HIS A 250 11.18 3.78 -3.94
CA HIS A 250 11.42 2.92 -5.09
C HIS A 250 11.49 1.46 -4.64
N PRO A 251 10.60 0.55 -5.13
CA PRO A 251 10.50 -0.82 -4.62
C PRO A 251 11.82 -1.60 -4.59
N MET A 252 12.64 -1.46 -5.63
CA MET A 252 13.93 -2.17 -5.68
C MET A 252 15.01 -1.52 -4.80
N MET A 253 14.95 -0.20 -4.57
CA MET A 253 15.88 0.46 -3.63
C MET A 253 15.54 0.06 -2.20
N GLU A 254 14.25 0.05 -1.84
CA GLU A 254 13.78 -0.42 -0.55
C GLU A 254 14.12 -1.90 -0.33
N ALA A 255 13.90 -2.76 -1.33
CA ALA A 255 14.19 -4.18 -1.25
C ALA A 255 15.66 -4.49 -0.89
N ARG A 256 16.62 -3.67 -1.34
CA ARG A 256 18.03 -3.83 -1.01
C ARG A 256 18.32 -3.71 0.48
N HIS A 257 17.59 -2.82 1.19
CA HIS A 257 17.70 -2.69 2.65
C HIS A 257 17.23 -3.96 3.37
N TRP A 258 16.42 -4.79 2.72
CA TRP A 258 15.91 -6.06 3.22
C TRP A 258 16.70 -7.28 2.71
N ALA A 259 17.93 -7.06 2.25
CA ALA A 259 18.79 -8.09 1.67
C ALA A 259 18.12 -8.88 0.52
N ILE A 260 17.30 -8.18 -0.29
CA ILE A 260 16.78 -8.70 -1.54
C ILE A 260 17.64 -8.10 -2.66
N HIS A 261 18.39 -8.96 -3.31
CA HIS A 261 19.30 -8.59 -4.41
C HIS A 261 18.85 -9.28 -5.70
N ASP A 262 19.13 -8.63 -6.82
CA ASP A 262 18.88 -9.18 -8.17
C ASP A 262 19.82 -10.32 -8.51
#